data_5a37db2b195918cc504e1840d23365d4
#
_entry.id   5a37db2b195918cc504e1840d23365d4
#
_cell.length_a   1.000
_cell.length_b   1.000
_cell.length_c   1.000
_cell.angle_alpha   90.00
_cell.angle_beta   90.00
_cell.angle_gamma   90.00
#
_symmetry.space_group_name_H-M   'P 1'
#
loop_
_entity.id
_entity.type
_entity.pdbx_description
1 polymer ?
#
loop_
_entity_poly.entity_id
_entity_poly.type
_entity_poly.pdbx_seq_one_letter_code
_entity_poly.pdbx_strand_id
1 'polypeptide(L)'
;MKITLPILLACTLLASFAQANTTPAKAKISYAKQVFPLIQAKCQACHQPASAGGKLIMTKFSDFLKGGENGKSFTPSKPDKSLLMEYVTGKRTLMPKGGPALAENEIALFKQWIAEGAKDDSQVVIDPIDAEHPPVYSISPVITALAYSPDGAKLAVSGNREILIHNADGSGISARLVGLSEKILSLVYSSDGKTLAAVGGSPCRFGEIQFWNTETNKPINTVQSTFDTLFGAAISPDGKLLSFAATDNSVRVVTVPQGKQVMRLDNHSDWAFATCFTMDNKNVLSAGRDQAVKLTLIEGGSFIDDINTHYGAYRTLARHPKSDQVLVAGDDGVPRLYQAFRTKARSMNQEDHNLLRVYEKQNAVVTAVAFDPSGEMFAVGSEDGGVKIYKTDNGGPVKEDQPVMGGTALLTLKGNVDVIYSLAFRPDGKQIAVGGKDGQVRIYDVSTGKLAKSFSPVPLRQALNRVPKTKPVAR
;
A
#
# COMPACT_ATOMS: atom_id res chain seq x y z
N MET A 1 89.37 -0.23 56.83
CA MET A 1 88.32 -1.11 56.32
C MET A 1 87.75 -0.50 55.01
N LYS A 2 88.21 -0.99 53.88
CA LYS A 2 87.87 -0.50 52.53
C LYS A 2 86.73 -1.36 52.00
N ILE A 3 85.58 -0.75 51.63
CA ILE A 3 84.46 -1.41 50.97
C ILE A 3 84.45 -0.90 49.54
N THR A 4 84.73 -1.76 48.59
CA THR A 4 84.71 -1.56 47.16
C THR A 4 83.30 -1.89 46.63
N LEU A 5 82.72 -0.95 45.91
CA LEU A 5 81.44 -1.02 45.25
C LEU A 5 81.61 -1.42 43.76
N PRO A 6 80.93 -2.42 43.19
CA PRO A 6 81.09 -2.72 41.78
C PRO A 6 80.15 -1.86 40.94
N ILE A 7 80.66 -1.32 39.84
CA ILE A 7 79.92 -0.58 38.81
C ILE A 7 79.13 -1.58 37.95
N LEU A 8 77.82 -1.44 37.90
CA LEU A 8 76.93 -2.20 36.95
C LEU A 8 76.85 -1.39 35.66
N LEU A 9 77.32 -1.95 34.58
CA LEU A 9 77.25 -1.42 33.23
C LEU A 9 75.86 -1.77 32.67
N ALA A 10 74.89 -0.78 32.51
CA ALA A 10 73.58 -0.99 31.91
C ALA A 10 73.70 -0.83 30.39
N CYS A 11 73.52 -1.94 29.67
CA CYS A 11 73.42 -1.98 28.21
C CYS A 11 71.98 -1.62 27.78
N THR A 12 71.76 -0.41 27.30
CA THR A 12 70.42 0.00 26.72
C THR A 12 70.32 -0.49 25.30
N LEU A 13 69.52 -1.53 25.12
CA LEU A 13 69.04 -1.95 23.81
C LEU A 13 67.97 -1.01 23.30
N LEU A 14 68.27 -0.17 22.32
CA LEU A 14 67.33 0.63 21.54
C LEU A 14 66.59 -0.32 20.58
N ALA A 15 65.36 -0.75 20.97
CA ALA A 15 64.46 -1.42 20.06
C ALA A 15 63.76 -0.37 19.17
N SER A 16 64.15 -0.28 17.90
CA SER A 16 63.49 0.52 16.88
C SER A 16 62.14 -0.13 16.56
N PHE A 17 61.05 0.43 17.09
CA PHE A 17 59.69 0.10 16.62
C PHE A 17 59.49 0.70 15.24
N ALA A 18 59.56 -0.11 14.19
CA ALA A 18 59.07 0.23 12.87
C ALA A 18 57.55 0.31 12.96
N GLN A 19 56.97 1.51 13.02
CA GLN A 19 55.52 1.73 12.82
C GLN A 19 55.21 1.39 11.38
N ALA A 20 54.59 0.21 11.18
CA ALA A 20 53.94 -0.12 9.92
C ALA A 20 52.77 0.85 9.73
N ASN A 21 52.95 1.84 8.87
CA ASN A 21 51.85 2.67 8.37
C ASN A 21 50.91 1.78 7.55
N THR A 22 49.94 1.10 8.20
CA THR A 22 48.83 0.46 7.52
C THR A 22 47.88 1.57 7.11
N THR A 23 47.96 2.02 5.87
CA THR A 23 46.94 2.83 5.23
C THR A 23 45.62 2.05 5.36
N PRO A 24 44.56 2.61 5.93
CA PRO A 24 43.29 1.90 6.05
C PRO A 24 42.85 1.47 4.67
N ALA A 25 42.62 0.18 4.48
CA ALA A 25 42.08 -0.39 3.22
C ALA A 25 40.82 0.38 2.87
N LYS A 26 40.80 1.03 1.71
CA LYS A 26 39.65 1.81 1.22
C LYS A 26 38.43 0.88 1.22
N ALA A 27 37.41 1.25 1.96
CA ALA A 27 36.18 0.47 2.03
C ALA A 27 35.62 0.23 0.61
N LYS A 28 35.32 -1.02 0.29
CA LYS A 28 34.73 -1.38 -1.02
C LYS A 28 33.37 -0.76 -1.18
N ILE A 29 33.00 -0.40 -2.42
CA ILE A 29 31.68 0.13 -2.74
C ILE A 29 30.64 -0.97 -2.59
N SER A 30 29.60 -0.68 -1.79
CA SER A 30 28.45 -1.53 -1.60
C SER A 30 27.40 -1.30 -2.70
N TYR A 31 27.00 -2.36 -3.41
CA TYR A 31 25.88 -2.30 -4.32
C TYR A 31 24.60 -1.93 -3.59
N ALA A 32 24.25 -2.66 -2.54
CA ALA A 32 23.00 -2.49 -1.80
C ALA A 32 22.86 -1.11 -1.14
N LYS A 33 23.96 -0.58 -0.57
CA LYS A 33 23.91 0.65 0.24
C LYS A 33 24.20 1.93 -0.55
N GLN A 34 24.88 1.83 -1.69
CA GLN A 34 25.37 3.01 -2.43
C GLN A 34 24.92 3.00 -3.89
N VAL A 35 25.11 1.90 -4.62
CA VAL A 35 24.84 1.82 -6.06
C VAL A 35 23.35 1.67 -6.32
N PHE A 36 22.69 0.73 -5.65
CA PHE A 36 21.26 0.45 -5.87
C PHE A 36 20.35 1.63 -5.51
N PRO A 37 20.54 2.38 -4.41
CA PRO A 37 19.80 3.60 -4.16
C PRO A 37 19.94 4.66 -5.26
N LEU A 38 21.13 4.80 -5.85
CA LEU A 38 21.33 5.69 -6.99
C LEU A 38 20.56 5.22 -8.23
N ILE A 39 20.60 3.91 -8.52
CA ILE A 39 19.81 3.30 -9.61
C ILE A 39 18.31 3.54 -9.37
N GLN A 40 17.83 3.35 -8.16
CA GLN A 40 16.42 3.60 -7.81
C GLN A 40 16.02 5.05 -8.07
N ALA A 41 16.83 5.98 -7.65
CA ALA A 41 16.51 7.40 -7.77
C ALA A 41 16.60 7.96 -9.20
N LYS A 42 17.49 7.42 -10.05
CA LYS A 42 17.84 8.03 -11.34
C LYS A 42 17.51 7.18 -12.57
N CYS A 43 17.33 5.88 -12.41
CA CYS A 43 17.28 4.95 -13.55
C CYS A 43 15.99 4.13 -13.61
N GLN A 44 15.46 3.69 -12.46
CA GLN A 44 14.36 2.73 -12.41
C GLN A 44 13.05 3.24 -13.00
N ALA A 45 12.81 4.55 -12.98
CA ALA A 45 11.60 5.12 -13.58
C ALA A 45 11.41 4.70 -15.05
N CYS A 46 12.52 4.51 -15.79
CA CYS A 46 12.50 4.11 -17.21
C CYS A 46 13.02 2.68 -17.44
N HIS A 47 13.71 2.06 -16.48
CA HIS A 47 14.36 0.76 -16.60
C HIS A 47 13.79 -0.26 -15.60
N GLN A 48 12.51 -0.56 -15.74
CA GLN A 48 11.74 -1.49 -14.92
C GLN A 48 10.82 -2.35 -15.82
N PRO A 49 10.27 -3.48 -15.34
CA PRO A 49 9.55 -4.43 -16.20
C PRO A 49 8.46 -3.85 -17.10
N ALA A 50 7.82 -2.73 -16.74
CA ALA A 50 6.77 -2.10 -17.56
C ALA A 50 7.23 -0.96 -18.44
N SER A 51 8.34 -0.37 -18.13
CA SER A 51 8.94 0.69 -18.94
C SER A 51 10.39 0.32 -19.22
N ALA A 52 10.61 -0.89 -19.76
CA ALA A 52 11.94 -1.41 -20.05
C ALA A 52 12.57 -0.69 -21.27
N GLY A 53 12.94 0.57 -21.11
CA GLY A 53 13.66 1.33 -22.13
C GLY A 53 14.91 0.59 -22.57
N GLY A 54 15.01 0.29 -23.90
CA GLY A 54 16.08 -0.57 -24.43
C GLY A 54 16.04 -2.00 -23.90
N LYS A 55 14.90 -2.50 -23.46
CA LYS A 55 14.70 -3.80 -22.80
C LYS A 55 15.58 -4.04 -21.57
N LEU A 56 16.12 -2.95 -20.98
CA LEU A 56 16.93 -3.01 -19.77
C LEU A 56 16.04 -2.92 -18.54
N ILE A 57 16.21 -3.87 -17.61
CA ILE A 57 15.55 -3.88 -16.31
C ILE A 57 16.63 -3.72 -15.24
N MET A 58 16.44 -2.74 -14.32
CA MET A 58 17.39 -2.43 -13.27
C MET A 58 16.80 -2.58 -11.85
N THR A 59 15.68 -3.30 -11.73
CA THR A 59 15.01 -3.53 -10.44
C THR A 59 15.62 -4.68 -9.66
N LYS A 60 16.31 -5.60 -10.32
CA LYS A 60 17.07 -6.71 -9.71
C LYS A 60 18.48 -6.73 -10.28
N PHE A 61 19.44 -7.09 -9.44
CA PHE A 61 20.84 -7.19 -9.87
C PHE A 61 21.05 -8.16 -11.04
N SER A 62 20.38 -9.31 -10.99
CA SER A 62 20.45 -10.34 -12.05
C SER A 62 20.01 -9.83 -13.41
N ASP A 63 18.91 -9.05 -13.46
CA ASP A 63 18.40 -8.47 -14.69
C ASP A 63 19.28 -7.31 -15.16
N PHE A 64 19.79 -6.50 -14.25
CA PHE A 64 20.76 -5.45 -14.55
C PHE A 64 22.08 -6.01 -15.12
N LEU A 65 22.58 -7.13 -14.55
CA LEU A 65 23.75 -7.84 -15.06
C LEU A 65 23.50 -8.44 -16.46
N LYS A 66 22.31 -9.01 -16.70
CA LYS A 66 21.89 -9.53 -17.99
C LYS A 66 21.96 -8.49 -19.07
N GLY A 67 21.55 -7.24 -18.77
CA GLY A 67 21.51 -6.11 -19.68
C GLY A 67 20.24 -6.05 -20.52
N GLY A 68 20.26 -5.20 -21.55
CA GLY A 68 19.15 -4.96 -22.45
C GLY A 68 19.45 -5.32 -23.92
N GLU A 69 18.75 -4.68 -24.85
CA GLU A 69 18.88 -4.93 -26.30
C GLU A 69 20.28 -4.60 -26.84
N ASN A 70 21.03 -3.71 -26.18
CA ASN A 70 22.39 -3.30 -26.59
C ASN A 70 23.50 -4.15 -25.94
N GLY A 71 23.11 -5.19 -25.19
CA GLY A 71 24.04 -6.11 -24.54
C GLY A 71 24.12 -5.93 -23.03
N LYS A 72 25.18 -6.49 -22.42
CA LYS A 72 25.40 -6.45 -20.96
C LYS A 72 25.59 -5.03 -20.47
N SER A 73 24.94 -4.66 -19.37
CA SER A 73 25.04 -3.30 -18.80
C SER A 73 26.44 -2.93 -18.37
N PHE A 74 27.19 -3.90 -17.83
CA PHE A 74 28.56 -3.68 -17.38
C PHE A 74 29.39 -4.96 -17.48
N THR A 75 30.68 -4.80 -17.53
CA THR A 75 31.66 -5.87 -17.44
C THR A 75 32.44 -5.75 -16.15
N PRO A 76 32.34 -6.70 -15.21
CA PRO A 76 33.06 -6.66 -13.93
C PRO A 76 34.56 -6.36 -14.12
N SER A 77 35.12 -5.50 -13.28
CA SER A 77 36.50 -5.04 -13.27
C SER A 77 36.95 -4.27 -14.53
N LYS A 78 35.98 -3.93 -15.45
CA LYS A 78 36.32 -3.22 -16.72
C LYS A 78 35.35 -2.07 -16.96
N PRO A 79 35.43 -0.96 -16.18
CA PRO A 79 34.51 0.17 -16.32
C PRO A 79 34.56 0.77 -17.74
N ASP A 80 35.72 0.89 -18.34
CA ASP A 80 35.87 1.51 -19.68
C ASP A 80 35.30 0.63 -20.83
N LYS A 81 34.92 -0.63 -20.53
CA LYS A 81 34.25 -1.55 -21.45
C LYS A 81 32.80 -1.83 -21.06
N SER A 82 32.23 -1.01 -20.20
CA SER A 82 30.89 -1.18 -19.66
C SER A 82 29.91 -0.21 -20.31
N LEU A 83 28.82 -0.72 -20.91
CA LEU A 83 27.78 0.09 -21.56
C LEU A 83 27.20 1.15 -20.62
N LEU A 84 27.00 0.82 -19.35
CA LEU A 84 26.54 1.77 -18.35
C LEU A 84 27.39 3.03 -18.34
N MET A 85 28.71 2.88 -18.36
CA MET A 85 29.61 4.04 -18.36
C MET A 85 29.54 4.85 -19.64
N GLU A 86 29.35 4.20 -20.80
CA GLU A 86 29.18 4.90 -22.06
C GLU A 86 27.93 5.78 -22.09
N TYR A 87 26.83 5.31 -21.48
CA TYR A 87 25.57 6.05 -21.43
C TYR A 87 25.61 7.18 -20.38
N VAL A 88 26.11 6.91 -19.16
CA VAL A 88 26.10 7.94 -18.08
C VAL A 88 27.15 9.04 -18.28
N THR A 89 28.19 8.80 -19.13
CA THR A 89 29.19 9.82 -19.51
C THR A 89 28.87 10.51 -20.82
N GLY A 90 27.80 10.14 -21.53
CA GLY A 90 27.43 10.76 -22.79
C GLY A 90 28.24 10.33 -24.00
N LYS A 91 29.07 9.27 -23.93
CA LYS A 91 29.73 8.67 -25.09
C LYS A 91 28.72 8.06 -26.09
N ARG A 92 27.57 7.68 -25.60
CA ARG A 92 26.34 7.36 -26.36
C ARG A 92 25.23 8.35 -25.99
N THR A 93 23.98 8.00 -26.26
CA THR A 93 22.84 8.81 -25.79
C THR A 93 22.92 8.98 -24.26
N LEU A 94 23.05 10.24 -23.81
CA LEU A 94 23.18 10.54 -22.40
C LEU A 94 21.98 10.04 -21.59
N MET A 95 22.26 9.36 -20.48
CA MET A 95 21.26 8.90 -19.52
C MET A 95 21.48 9.58 -18.16
N PRO A 96 20.38 9.92 -17.44
CA PRO A 96 18.96 9.73 -17.75
C PRO A 96 18.48 10.62 -18.92
N LYS A 97 17.72 10.03 -19.86
CA LYS A 97 17.18 10.78 -21.01
C LYS A 97 16.05 11.71 -20.54
N GLY A 98 16.16 13.00 -20.87
CA GLY A 98 15.16 14.01 -20.47
C GLY A 98 15.22 14.46 -19.02
N GLY A 99 16.19 13.98 -18.25
CA GLY A 99 16.48 14.38 -16.87
C GLY A 99 17.86 15.04 -16.72
N PRO A 100 18.21 15.53 -15.52
CA PRO A 100 19.55 16.05 -15.27
C PRO A 100 20.60 14.93 -15.39
N ALA A 101 21.76 15.25 -15.99
CA ALA A 101 22.91 14.34 -16.02
C ALA A 101 23.32 13.93 -14.61
N LEU A 102 23.93 12.75 -14.50
CA LEU A 102 24.53 12.32 -13.23
C LEU A 102 25.67 13.26 -12.83
N ALA A 103 25.80 13.53 -11.53
CA ALA A 103 26.91 14.29 -10.98
C ALA A 103 28.21 13.48 -11.09
N GLU A 104 29.36 14.16 -11.08
CA GLU A 104 30.67 13.51 -11.20
C GLU A 104 30.93 12.45 -10.11
N ASN A 105 30.49 12.68 -8.89
CA ASN A 105 30.59 11.71 -7.80
C ASN A 105 29.68 10.49 -8.01
N GLU A 106 28.52 10.64 -8.64
CA GLU A 106 27.61 9.54 -8.99
C GLU A 106 28.22 8.67 -10.10
N ILE A 107 28.82 9.31 -11.10
CA ILE A 107 29.57 8.61 -12.17
C ILE A 107 30.78 7.89 -11.59
N ALA A 108 31.53 8.54 -10.70
CA ALA A 108 32.68 7.95 -10.03
C ALA A 108 32.30 6.74 -9.18
N LEU A 109 31.13 6.78 -8.53
CA LEU A 109 30.59 5.66 -7.76
C LEU A 109 30.39 4.43 -8.64
N PHE A 110 29.72 4.56 -9.79
CA PHE A 110 29.57 3.45 -10.74
C PHE A 110 30.91 2.95 -11.25
N LYS A 111 31.80 3.86 -11.64
CA LYS A 111 33.12 3.49 -12.16
C LYS A 111 33.93 2.70 -11.14
N GLN A 112 33.96 3.13 -9.88
CA GLN A 112 34.68 2.46 -8.81
C GLN A 112 34.05 1.11 -8.48
N TRP A 113 32.72 1.03 -8.34
CA TRP A 113 32.02 -0.23 -8.09
C TRP A 113 32.30 -1.29 -9.18
N ILE A 114 32.28 -0.88 -10.47
CA ILE A 114 32.61 -1.77 -11.58
C ILE A 114 34.07 -2.20 -11.50
N ALA A 115 35.01 -1.27 -11.21
CA ALA A 115 36.43 -1.57 -11.08
C ALA A 115 36.73 -2.57 -9.94
N GLU A 116 35.95 -2.50 -8.86
CA GLU A 116 36.04 -3.42 -7.71
C GLU A 116 35.39 -4.78 -7.97
N GLY A 117 34.89 -5.02 -9.20
CA GLY A 117 34.34 -6.30 -9.65
C GLY A 117 32.82 -6.33 -9.70
N ALA A 118 32.13 -5.21 -9.53
CA ALA A 118 30.66 -5.06 -9.63
C ALA A 118 29.92 -6.13 -8.82
N LYS A 119 30.33 -6.36 -7.58
CA LYS A 119 29.72 -7.39 -6.72
C LYS A 119 28.37 -6.95 -6.23
N ASP A 120 27.45 -7.91 -6.21
CA ASP A 120 26.18 -7.80 -5.52
C ASP A 120 26.38 -8.21 -4.06
N ASP A 121 26.26 -7.23 -3.17
CA ASP A 121 26.24 -7.43 -1.73
C ASP A 121 24.85 -7.21 -1.13
N SER A 122 23.82 -7.21 -1.97
CA SER A 122 22.42 -7.05 -1.55
C SER A 122 21.93 -8.20 -0.65
N GLN A 123 22.70 -9.29 -0.59
CA GLN A 123 22.46 -10.36 0.37
C GLN A 123 23.03 -10.11 1.78
N VAL A 124 23.69 -8.99 1.99
CA VAL A 124 24.13 -8.56 3.33
C VAL A 124 22.95 -7.92 4.07
N VAL A 125 22.20 -8.82 4.69
CA VAL A 125 21.40 -8.59 5.90
C VAL A 125 20.83 -7.18 6.07
N ILE A 126 19.81 -6.85 5.29
CA ILE A 126 18.67 -6.19 5.90
C ILE A 126 18.04 -7.33 6.70
N ASP A 127 17.86 -7.15 8.02
CA ASP A 127 17.14 -8.15 8.83
C ASP A 127 15.95 -8.62 8.02
N PRO A 128 15.87 -9.89 7.62
CA PRO A 128 14.83 -10.34 6.72
C PRO A 128 13.51 -10.11 7.43
N ILE A 129 12.66 -9.23 6.87
CA ILE A 129 11.30 -9.12 7.35
C ILE A 129 10.55 -10.29 6.71
N ASP A 130 10.31 -11.31 7.50
CA ASP A 130 9.61 -12.54 7.13
C ASP A 130 8.75 -13.03 8.31
N ALA A 131 8.17 -14.21 8.19
CA ALA A 131 7.30 -14.77 9.22
C ALA A 131 8.02 -15.04 10.55
N GLU A 132 9.34 -15.30 10.52
CA GLU A 132 10.17 -15.54 11.71
C GLU A 132 10.68 -14.23 12.31
N HIS A 133 10.84 -13.20 11.46
CA HIS A 133 11.32 -11.87 11.82
C HIS A 133 10.30 -10.80 11.39
N PRO A 134 9.11 -10.74 12.01
CA PRO A 134 8.07 -9.78 11.63
C PRO A 134 8.48 -8.35 11.96
N PRO A 135 7.87 -7.33 11.32
CA PRO A 135 8.15 -5.92 11.57
C PRO A 135 8.10 -5.56 13.06
N VAL A 136 9.02 -4.70 13.50
CA VAL A 136 9.08 -4.18 14.86
C VAL A 136 8.70 -2.70 14.84
N TYR A 137 7.74 -2.32 15.67
CA TYR A 137 7.17 -0.98 15.70
C TYR A 137 7.58 -0.19 16.93
N SER A 138 7.99 1.06 16.73
CA SER A 138 8.18 2.06 17.81
C SER A 138 6.93 2.93 17.98
N ILE A 139 6.12 3.05 16.94
CA ILE A 139 4.81 3.75 16.90
C ILE A 139 3.82 2.88 16.14
N SER A 140 2.53 3.03 16.40
CA SER A 140 1.48 2.34 15.65
C SER A 140 1.52 2.76 14.17
N PRO A 141 1.47 1.80 13.23
CA PRO A 141 1.40 2.13 11.80
C PRO A 141 0.02 2.73 11.47
N VAL A 142 -0.03 3.51 10.41
CA VAL A 142 -1.31 3.97 9.82
C VAL A 142 -2.14 2.75 9.41
N ILE A 143 -3.42 2.74 9.80
CA ILE A 143 -4.36 1.68 9.44
C ILE A 143 -5.10 2.11 8.18
N THR A 144 -4.77 1.50 7.07
CA THR A 144 -5.31 1.82 5.74
C THR A 144 -6.43 0.86 5.33
N ALA A 145 -6.49 -0.34 5.93
CA ALA A 145 -7.50 -1.34 5.62
C ALA A 145 -7.88 -2.19 6.85
N LEU A 146 -9.16 -2.49 6.96
CA LEU A 146 -9.78 -3.37 7.94
C LEU A 146 -10.75 -4.32 7.25
N ALA A 147 -10.78 -5.58 7.68
CA ALA A 147 -11.80 -6.52 7.22
C ALA A 147 -12.12 -7.54 8.31
N TYR A 148 -13.41 -7.73 8.62
CA TYR A 148 -13.83 -8.88 9.43
C TYR A 148 -13.89 -10.15 8.58
N SER A 149 -13.54 -11.29 9.18
CA SER A 149 -13.81 -12.60 8.58
C SER A 149 -15.32 -12.84 8.50
N PRO A 150 -15.82 -13.59 7.49
CA PRO A 150 -17.26 -13.81 7.29
C PRO A 150 -17.97 -14.47 8.50
N ASP A 151 -17.25 -15.25 9.31
CA ASP A 151 -17.75 -15.83 10.56
C ASP A 151 -17.78 -14.83 11.73
N GLY A 152 -17.24 -13.62 11.53
CA GLY A 152 -17.14 -12.58 12.55
C GLY A 152 -16.17 -12.88 13.69
N ALA A 153 -15.32 -13.91 13.57
CA ALA A 153 -14.39 -14.31 14.64
C ALA A 153 -13.06 -13.56 14.60
N LYS A 154 -12.64 -13.07 13.44
CA LYS A 154 -11.35 -12.40 13.22
C LYS A 154 -11.53 -11.01 12.61
N LEU A 155 -10.56 -10.14 12.90
CA LEU A 155 -10.41 -8.83 12.29
C LEU A 155 -8.99 -8.74 11.68
N ALA A 156 -8.91 -8.64 10.36
CA ALA A 156 -7.67 -8.35 9.65
C ALA A 156 -7.42 -6.84 9.65
N VAL A 157 -6.20 -6.44 10.00
CA VAL A 157 -5.75 -5.05 10.10
C VAL A 157 -4.48 -4.88 9.30
N SER A 158 -4.42 -3.88 8.44
CA SER A 158 -3.21 -3.55 7.69
C SER A 158 -2.10 -3.04 8.62
N GLY A 159 -0.89 -3.58 8.44
CA GLY A 159 0.35 -3.07 9.02
C GLY A 159 1.32 -2.61 7.94
N ASN A 160 2.57 -2.38 8.30
CA ASN A 160 3.66 -2.14 7.35
C ASN A 160 4.30 -3.49 7.01
N ARG A 161 4.19 -3.94 5.76
CA ARG A 161 4.69 -5.23 5.25
C ARG A 161 4.06 -6.45 5.91
N GLU A 162 2.92 -6.29 6.57
CA GLU A 162 2.19 -7.41 7.18
C GLU A 162 0.70 -7.11 7.32
N ILE A 163 -0.06 -8.17 7.49
CA ILE A 163 -1.44 -8.13 7.93
C ILE A 163 -1.50 -8.73 9.35
N LEU A 164 -2.14 -8.02 10.26
CA LEU A 164 -2.32 -8.49 11.62
C LEU A 164 -3.73 -9.08 11.76
N ILE A 165 -3.82 -10.34 12.09
CA ILE A 165 -5.08 -11.03 12.33
C ILE A 165 -5.37 -11.00 13.84
N HIS A 166 -6.35 -10.19 14.21
CA HIS A 166 -6.83 -10.09 15.59
C HIS A 166 -8.05 -10.98 15.83
N ASN A 167 -8.29 -11.30 17.10
CA ASN A 167 -9.63 -11.71 17.52
C ASN A 167 -10.59 -10.54 17.27
N ALA A 168 -11.83 -10.83 16.88
CA ALA A 168 -12.81 -9.82 16.48
C ALA A 168 -13.12 -8.79 17.59
N ASP A 169 -12.96 -9.17 18.86
CA ASP A 169 -13.12 -8.30 20.02
C ASP A 169 -11.89 -7.46 20.37
N GLY A 170 -10.80 -7.58 19.56
CA GLY A 170 -9.53 -6.92 19.82
C GLY A 170 -8.77 -7.44 21.03
N SER A 171 -9.06 -8.63 21.55
CA SER A 171 -8.40 -9.20 22.75
C SER A 171 -6.94 -9.58 22.50
N GLY A 172 -6.52 -9.76 21.24
CA GLY A 172 -5.12 -10.08 20.92
C GLY A 172 -4.92 -10.44 19.46
N ILE A 173 -3.64 -10.54 19.07
CA ILE A 173 -3.20 -10.96 17.74
C ILE A 173 -3.19 -12.49 17.70
N SER A 174 -3.86 -13.07 16.70
CA SER A 174 -3.85 -14.51 16.46
C SER A 174 -2.84 -14.94 15.40
N ALA A 175 -2.51 -14.07 14.45
CA ALA A 175 -1.49 -14.32 13.43
C ALA A 175 -0.92 -13.02 12.86
N ARG A 176 0.29 -13.11 12.30
CA ARG A 176 0.95 -12.04 11.53
C ARG A 176 1.32 -12.61 10.16
N LEU A 177 0.74 -12.04 9.11
CA LEU A 177 0.95 -12.47 7.73
C LEU A 177 1.92 -11.50 7.08
N VAL A 178 3.21 -11.85 7.05
CA VAL A 178 4.28 -10.96 6.59
C VAL A 178 4.48 -11.10 5.08
N GLY A 179 4.47 -9.96 4.37
CA GLY A 179 4.60 -9.86 2.92
C GLY A 179 5.56 -8.76 2.47
N LEU A 180 5.63 -8.52 1.15
CA LEU A 180 6.54 -7.52 0.58
C LEU A 180 5.95 -6.11 0.53
N SER A 181 4.62 -5.97 0.49
CA SER A 181 3.94 -4.69 0.34
C SER A 181 4.14 -3.79 1.55
N GLU A 182 4.84 -2.68 1.38
CA GLU A 182 5.04 -1.66 2.43
C GLU A 182 3.71 -1.03 2.87
N LYS A 183 2.77 -0.90 1.91
CA LYS A 183 1.42 -0.40 2.15
C LYS A 183 0.39 -1.41 1.68
N ILE A 184 -0.52 -1.79 2.56
CA ILE A 184 -1.68 -2.62 2.25
C ILE A 184 -2.89 -1.70 2.29
N LEU A 185 -3.48 -1.41 1.13
CA LEU A 185 -4.53 -0.41 0.99
C LEU A 185 -5.93 -1.01 0.93
N SER A 186 -6.04 -2.31 0.72
CA SER A 186 -7.32 -3.02 0.78
C SER A 186 -7.14 -4.44 1.32
N LEU A 187 -8.09 -4.89 2.13
CA LEU A 187 -8.20 -6.24 2.68
C LEU A 187 -9.61 -6.75 2.42
N VAL A 188 -9.73 -7.92 1.82
CA VAL A 188 -11.03 -8.52 1.49
C VAL A 188 -10.99 -10.02 1.72
N TYR A 189 -11.91 -10.54 2.52
CA TYR A 189 -12.12 -11.98 2.64
C TYR A 189 -13.00 -12.51 1.50
N SER A 190 -12.73 -13.73 1.04
CA SER A 190 -13.68 -14.48 0.22
C SER A 190 -14.94 -14.81 1.04
N SER A 191 -16.07 -14.96 0.37
CA SER A 191 -17.36 -15.24 1.03
C SER A 191 -17.36 -16.52 1.85
N ASP A 192 -16.56 -17.52 1.46
CA ASP A 192 -16.38 -18.79 2.19
C ASP A 192 -15.37 -18.66 3.36
N GLY A 193 -14.76 -17.50 3.54
CA GLY A 193 -13.78 -17.20 4.58
C GLY A 193 -12.41 -17.86 4.43
N LYS A 194 -12.16 -18.65 3.38
CA LYS A 194 -10.92 -19.44 3.23
C LYS A 194 -9.74 -18.68 2.65
N THR A 195 -10.03 -17.58 1.96
CA THR A 195 -9.00 -16.74 1.34
C THR A 195 -9.11 -15.31 1.84
N LEU A 196 -8.00 -14.72 2.25
CA LEU A 196 -7.85 -13.28 2.47
C LEU A 196 -7.00 -12.72 1.33
N ALA A 197 -7.55 -11.77 0.58
CA ALA A 197 -6.81 -10.99 -0.39
C ALA A 197 -6.35 -9.67 0.22
N ALA A 198 -5.07 -9.35 0.08
CA ALA A 198 -4.49 -8.06 0.42
C ALA A 198 -3.96 -7.40 -0.84
N VAL A 199 -4.32 -6.15 -1.04
CA VAL A 199 -3.97 -5.36 -2.21
C VAL A 199 -3.26 -4.09 -1.78
N GLY A 200 -2.14 -3.79 -2.43
CA GLY A 200 -1.30 -2.66 -2.07
C GLY A 200 -0.01 -2.60 -2.88
N GLY A 201 1.13 -2.45 -2.20
CA GLY A 201 2.45 -2.45 -2.84
C GLY A 201 3.47 -1.56 -2.13
N SER A 202 4.51 -1.22 -2.87
CA SER A 202 5.51 -0.23 -2.47
C SER A 202 5.50 0.90 -3.48
N PRO A 203 5.25 2.15 -3.05
CA PRO A 203 5.13 3.30 -3.95
C PRO A 203 6.31 3.42 -4.91
N CYS A 204 6.03 3.71 -6.18
CA CYS A 204 6.99 3.83 -7.27
C CYS A 204 7.89 2.58 -7.48
N ARG A 205 7.48 1.41 -6.98
CA ARG A 205 8.25 0.16 -7.10
C ARG A 205 7.43 -0.99 -7.65
N PHE A 206 6.30 -1.30 -7.01
CA PHE A 206 5.38 -2.34 -7.47
C PHE A 206 4.01 -2.23 -6.81
N GLY A 207 2.99 -2.68 -7.53
CA GLY A 207 1.67 -2.99 -6.99
C GLY A 207 1.47 -4.50 -6.91
N GLU A 208 0.97 -4.97 -5.79
CA GLU A 208 0.94 -6.38 -5.43
C GLU A 208 -0.43 -6.81 -4.90
N ILE A 209 -0.82 -8.01 -5.29
CA ILE A 209 -1.94 -8.75 -4.71
C ILE A 209 -1.36 -9.95 -3.99
N GLN A 210 -1.72 -10.15 -2.73
CA GLN A 210 -1.36 -11.30 -1.94
C GLN A 210 -2.63 -12.09 -1.60
N PHE A 211 -2.66 -13.39 -1.88
CA PHE A 211 -3.70 -14.31 -1.46
C PHE A 211 -3.19 -15.19 -0.33
N TRP A 212 -3.91 -15.18 0.78
CA TRP A 212 -3.56 -15.90 1.99
C TRP A 212 -4.61 -16.94 2.34
N ASN A 213 -4.19 -18.13 2.72
CA ASN A 213 -5.04 -19.15 3.30
C ASN A 213 -5.31 -18.80 4.76
N THR A 214 -6.56 -18.62 5.13
CA THR A 214 -6.97 -18.13 6.46
C THR A 214 -6.88 -19.19 7.56
N GLU A 215 -6.92 -20.48 7.22
CA GLU A 215 -6.79 -21.58 8.16
C GLU A 215 -5.32 -21.82 8.54
N THR A 216 -4.44 -21.82 7.52
CA THR A 216 -3.02 -22.11 7.72
C THR A 216 -2.16 -20.87 7.94
N ASN A 217 -2.71 -19.68 7.67
CA ASN A 217 -2.01 -18.38 7.70
C ASN A 217 -0.79 -18.34 6.75
N LYS A 218 -0.80 -19.13 5.67
CA LYS A 218 0.28 -19.18 4.69
C LYS A 218 -0.14 -18.49 3.39
N PRO A 219 0.83 -17.90 2.66
CA PRO A 219 0.54 -17.36 1.34
C PRO A 219 0.14 -18.49 0.38
N ILE A 220 -0.93 -18.28 -0.40
CA ILE A 220 -1.33 -19.15 -1.51
C ILE A 220 -0.60 -18.71 -2.77
N ASN A 221 -0.66 -17.40 -3.05
CA ASN A 221 -0.08 -16.81 -4.24
C ASN A 221 0.18 -15.32 -4.03
N THR A 222 1.15 -14.79 -4.78
CA THR A 222 1.49 -13.37 -4.79
C THR A 222 1.72 -12.92 -6.24
N VAL A 223 1.02 -11.88 -6.65
CA VAL A 223 1.04 -11.36 -8.02
C VAL A 223 1.43 -9.90 -8.04
N GLN A 224 2.57 -9.58 -8.66
CA GLN A 224 2.93 -8.20 -8.98
C GLN A 224 2.25 -7.79 -10.29
N SER A 225 1.40 -6.76 -10.23
CA SER A 225 0.53 -6.39 -11.34
C SER A 225 0.89 -5.05 -11.98
N THR A 226 1.48 -4.13 -11.23
CA THR A 226 1.84 -2.77 -11.68
C THR A 226 3.20 -2.33 -11.12
N PHE A 227 3.64 -1.11 -11.45
CA PHE A 227 4.90 -0.49 -10.95
C PHE A 227 4.69 0.43 -9.78
N ASP A 228 3.47 0.63 -9.40
CA ASP A 228 3.09 1.45 -8.28
C ASP A 228 1.93 0.79 -7.56
N THR A 229 1.58 1.33 -6.43
CA THR A 229 0.60 0.80 -5.49
C THR A 229 -0.77 0.56 -6.13
N LEU A 230 -1.45 -0.49 -5.72
CA LEU A 230 -2.84 -0.79 -6.06
C LEU A 230 -3.77 -0.25 -4.99
N PHE A 231 -4.99 0.10 -5.41
CA PHE A 231 -6.04 0.65 -4.55
C PHE A 231 -7.27 -0.26 -4.50
N GLY A 232 -8.22 0.09 -3.69
CA GLY A 232 -9.56 -0.38 -3.45
C GLY A 232 -9.95 -1.64 -4.18
N ALA A 233 -9.88 -2.77 -3.50
CA ALA A 233 -10.20 -4.06 -4.05
C ALA A 233 -11.53 -4.59 -3.54
N ALA A 234 -12.18 -5.40 -4.36
CA ALA A 234 -13.37 -6.17 -4.00
C ALA A 234 -13.28 -7.60 -4.53
N ILE A 235 -13.87 -8.54 -3.80
CA ILE A 235 -14.09 -9.92 -4.28
C ILE A 235 -15.52 -10.02 -4.81
N SER A 236 -15.69 -10.74 -5.93
CA SER A 236 -17.01 -11.00 -6.50
C SER A 236 -17.90 -11.78 -5.53
N PRO A 237 -19.24 -11.62 -5.55
CA PRO A 237 -20.16 -12.36 -4.69
C PRO A 237 -19.95 -13.87 -4.70
N ASP A 238 -19.57 -14.46 -5.84
CA ASP A 238 -19.27 -15.89 -5.98
C ASP A 238 -17.87 -16.30 -5.51
N GLY A 239 -17.05 -15.34 -5.08
CA GLY A 239 -15.69 -15.56 -4.55
C GLY A 239 -14.61 -15.88 -5.59
N LYS A 240 -14.92 -15.85 -6.89
CA LYS A 240 -13.99 -16.32 -7.93
C LYS A 240 -13.11 -15.25 -8.54
N LEU A 241 -13.50 -13.98 -8.42
CA LEU A 241 -12.82 -12.84 -9.03
C LEU A 241 -12.46 -11.79 -7.98
N LEU A 242 -11.34 -11.10 -8.22
CA LEU A 242 -10.91 -9.92 -7.47
C LEU A 242 -10.76 -8.76 -8.46
N SER A 243 -11.46 -7.66 -8.21
CA SER A 243 -11.23 -6.38 -8.89
C SER A 243 -10.33 -5.49 -8.05
N PHE A 244 -9.56 -4.64 -8.69
CA PHE A 244 -8.76 -3.60 -8.05
C PHE A 244 -8.50 -2.43 -8.99
N ALA A 245 -8.23 -1.28 -8.39
CA ALA A 245 -7.85 -0.06 -9.08
C ALA A 245 -6.34 0.16 -9.01
N ALA A 246 -5.79 0.90 -9.95
CA ALA A 246 -4.36 1.12 -10.06
C ALA A 246 -3.98 2.58 -10.39
N THR A 247 -2.76 2.96 -10.03
CA THR A 247 -2.16 4.28 -10.31
C THR A 247 -1.88 4.52 -11.81
N ASP A 248 -1.94 3.49 -12.64
CA ASP A 248 -1.85 3.60 -14.11
C ASP A 248 -3.20 3.88 -14.77
N ASN A 249 -4.18 4.37 -14.00
CA ASN A 249 -5.55 4.68 -14.39
C ASN A 249 -6.36 3.45 -14.83
N SER A 250 -5.80 2.26 -14.69
CA SER A 250 -6.50 1.02 -15.04
C SER A 250 -7.32 0.45 -13.89
N VAL A 251 -8.41 -0.22 -14.25
CA VAL A 251 -9.16 -1.14 -13.41
C VAL A 251 -8.94 -2.55 -13.94
N ARG A 252 -8.62 -3.48 -13.07
CA ARG A 252 -8.32 -4.86 -13.46
C ARG A 252 -9.12 -5.85 -12.67
N VAL A 253 -9.39 -7.00 -13.28
CA VAL A 253 -10.02 -8.16 -12.64
C VAL A 253 -9.12 -9.37 -12.84
N VAL A 254 -8.91 -10.11 -11.75
CA VAL A 254 -8.11 -11.35 -11.75
C VAL A 254 -8.87 -12.47 -11.09
N THR A 255 -8.50 -13.73 -11.39
CA THR A 255 -9.09 -14.92 -10.73
C THR A 255 -8.53 -15.07 -9.30
N VAL A 256 -9.36 -15.57 -8.40
CA VAL A 256 -9.01 -15.90 -7.00
C VAL A 256 -8.84 -17.40 -6.86
N PRO A 257 -7.76 -17.91 -6.27
CA PRO A 257 -6.55 -17.19 -5.81
C PRO A 257 -5.41 -17.18 -6.84
N GLN A 258 -5.65 -17.57 -8.12
CA GLN A 258 -4.59 -17.76 -9.12
C GLN A 258 -3.98 -16.43 -9.60
N GLY A 259 -4.72 -15.31 -9.46
CA GLY A 259 -4.25 -13.99 -9.90
C GLY A 259 -4.12 -13.83 -11.41
N LYS A 260 -4.77 -14.72 -12.20
CA LYS A 260 -4.77 -14.59 -13.67
C LYS A 260 -5.68 -13.43 -14.08
N GLN A 261 -5.15 -12.48 -14.82
CA GLN A 261 -5.92 -11.34 -15.33
C GLN A 261 -6.99 -11.82 -16.33
N VAL A 262 -8.23 -11.42 -16.10
CA VAL A 262 -9.38 -11.69 -16.98
C VAL A 262 -9.93 -10.44 -17.64
N MET A 263 -9.71 -9.25 -17.02
CA MET A 263 -10.12 -7.96 -17.57
C MET A 263 -9.07 -6.89 -17.23
N ARG A 264 -8.88 -5.96 -18.15
CA ARG A 264 -8.24 -4.67 -17.94
C ARG A 264 -9.05 -3.59 -18.65
N LEU A 265 -9.36 -2.52 -17.95
CA LEU A 265 -10.02 -1.34 -18.47
C LEU A 265 -9.12 -0.13 -18.25
N ASP A 266 -8.81 0.58 -19.33
CA ASP A 266 -7.94 1.77 -19.35
C ASP A 266 -8.77 3.03 -19.75
N ASN A 267 -9.93 3.24 -19.15
CA ASN A 267 -10.84 4.33 -19.50
C ASN A 267 -11.01 5.41 -18.42
N HIS A 268 -10.37 5.29 -17.25
CA HIS A 268 -10.24 6.40 -16.32
C HIS A 268 -9.19 7.38 -16.84
N SER A 269 -9.47 8.68 -16.80
CA SER A 269 -8.53 9.71 -17.21
C SER A 269 -7.54 10.11 -16.09
N ASP A 270 -7.79 9.64 -14.87
CA ASP A 270 -6.94 9.78 -13.69
C ASP A 270 -7.06 8.53 -12.80
N TRP A 271 -6.39 8.49 -11.66
CA TRP A 271 -6.35 7.35 -10.76
C TRP A 271 -7.73 6.85 -10.37
N ALA A 272 -7.97 5.57 -10.57
CA ALA A 272 -9.07 4.86 -9.94
C ALA A 272 -8.70 4.52 -8.49
N PHE A 273 -9.65 4.65 -7.55
CA PHE A 273 -9.40 4.45 -6.13
C PHE A 273 -10.17 3.29 -5.51
N ALA A 274 -11.33 2.96 -6.04
CA ALA A 274 -12.17 1.95 -5.45
C ALA A 274 -12.95 1.17 -6.51
N THR A 275 -13.24 -0.11 -6.23
CA THR A 275 -13.99 -0.99 -7.12
C THR A 275 -15.01 -1.82 -6.33
N CYS A 276 -16.09 -2.24 -6.99
CA CYS A 276 -16.98 -3.30 -6.51
C CYS A 276 -17.60 -4.07 -7.66
N PHE A 277 -18.11 -5.26 -7.39
CA PHE A 277 -18.85 -6.07 -8.36
C PHE A 277 -20.35 -5.84 -8.28
N THR A 278 -21.09 -6.06 -9.39
CA THR A 278 -22.53 -6.25 -9.37
C THR A 278 -22.91 -7.60 -8.76
N MET A 279 -24.19 -7.76 -8.37
CA MET A 279 -24.71 -8.99 -7.75
C MET A 279 -24.56 -10.21 -8.63
N ASP A 280 -24.67 -10.03 -9.94
CA ASP A 280 -24.60 -11.10 -10.94
C ASP A 280 -23.18 -11.53 -11.31
N ASN A 281 -22.15 -10.93 -10.71
CA ASN A 281 -20.72 -11.13 -10.98
C ASN A 281 -20.28 -10.76 -12.41
N LYS A 282 -21.12 -10.11 -13.21
CA LYS A 282 -20.82 -9.83 -14.63
C LYS A 282 -20.16 -8.48 -14.85
N ASN A 283 -20.37 -7.53 -13.93
CA ASN A 283 -19.89 -6.19 -14.10
C ASN A 283 -19.06 -5.73 -12.89
N VAL A 284 -18.19 -4.76 -13.14
CA VAL A 284 -17.42 -4.02 -12.14
C VAL A 284 -17.81 -2.55 -12.20
N LEU A 285 -18.03 -1.96 -11.04
CA LEU A 285 -18.07 -0.51 -10.86
C LEU A 285 -16.73 -0.04 -10.33
N SER A 286 -16.28 1.10 -10.82
CA SER A 286 -15.04 1.74 -10.37
C SER A 286 -15.24 3.23 -10.19
N ALA A 287 -14.60 3.80 -9.16
CA ALA A 287 -14.67 5.21 -8.85
C ALA A 287 -13.26 5.81 -8.80
N GLY A 288 -13.09 7.02 -9.32
CA GLY A 288 -11.77 7.62 -9.49
C GLY A 288 -11.68 9.13 -9.27
N ARG A 289 -10.45 9.59 -9.37
CA ARG A 289 -10.07 11.00 -9.27
C ARG A 289 -10.58 11.81 -10.47
N ASP A 290 -10.84 11.16 -11.59
CA ASP A 290 -11.47 11.72 -12.78
C ASP A 290 -12.96 12.05 -12.61
N GLN A 291 -13.49 11.97 -11.38
CA GLN A 291 -14.86 12.30 -11.00
C GLN A 291 -15.90 11.33 -11.59
N ALA A 292 -15.49 10.21 -12.16
CA ALA A 292 -16.38 9.24 -12.79
C ALA A 292 -16.61 8.02 -11.89
N VAL A 293 -17.83 7.49 -11.95
CA VAL A 293 -18.19 6.14 -11.47
C VAL A 293 -18.58 5.31 -12.68
N LYS A 294 -17.71 4.41 -13.09
CA LYS A 294 -17.81 3.67 -14.35
C LYS A 294 -18.36 2.26 -14.12
N LEU A 295 -19.32 1.87 -14.95
CA LEU A 295 -19.84 0.50 -15.03
C LEU A 295 -19.23 -0.20 -16.25
N THR A 296 -18.61 -1.35 -16.03
CA THR A 296 -17.89 -2.11 -17.05
C THR A 296 -18.29 -3.57 -17.04
N LEU A 297 -18.57 -4.14 -18.21
CA LEU A 297 -18.77 -5.58 -18.39
C LEU A 297 -17.41 -6.29 -18.30
N ILE A 298 -17.29 -7.32 -17.47
CA ILE A 298 -16.05 -8.08 -17.26
C ILE A 298 -15.69 -8.87 -18.52
N GLU A 299 -16.68 -9.54 -19.12
CA GLU A 299 -16.48 -10.27 -20.37
C GLU A 299 -16.16 -9.28 -21.50
N GLY A 300 -14.97 -9.38 -22.06
CA GLY A 300 -14.48 -8.48 -23.11
C GLY A 300 -14.06 -7.09 -22.65
N GLY A 301 -14.22 -6.72 -21.38
CA GLY A 301 -13.76 -5.44 -20.84
C GLY A 301 -14.50 -4.22 -21.40
N SER A 302 -15.77 -4.36 -21.77
CA SER A 302 -16.52 -3.31 -22.44
C SER A 302 -17.08 -2.30 -21.45
N PHE A 303 -16.78 -1.01 -21.67
CA PHE A 303 -17.42 0.09 -20.94
C PHE A 303 -18.92 0.13 -21.24
N ILE A 304 -19.74 0.23 -20.20
CA ILE A 304 -21.22 0.32 -20.33
C ILE A 304 -21.68 1.75 -20.14
N ASP A 305 -21.33 2.37 -18.99
CA ASP A 305 -21.85 3.69 -18.64
C ASP A 305 -21.01 4.39 -17.55
N ASP A 306 -21.09 5.73 -17.52
CA ASP A 306 -20.81 6.52 -16.33
C ASP A 306 -22.13 6.67 -15.57
N ILE A 307 -22.23 6.09 -14.36
CA ILE A 307 -23.49 6.06 -13.60
C ILE A 307 -23.83 7.36 -12.89
N ASN A 308 -22.91 8.32 -12.88
CA ASN A 308 -23.02 9.59 -12.17
C ASN A 308 -22.85 10.78 -13.10
N THR A 309 -23.30 11.96 -12.65
CA THR A 309 -22.78 13.25 -13.10
C THR A 309 -21.56 13.64 -12.25
N HIS A 310 -20.65 14.42 -12.82
CA HIS A 310 -19.36 14.73 -12.19
C HIS A 310 -19.52 15.82 -11.11
N TYR A 311 -19.25 15.47 -9.84
CA TYR A 311 -19.34 16.41 -8.70
C TYR A 311 -17.99 16.69 -8.04
N GLY A 312 -17.04 15.80 -8.16
CA GLY A 312 -15.72 15.86 -7.53
C GLY A 312 -15.06 14.48 -7.56
N ALA A 313 -13.77 14.42 -7.21
CA ALA A 313 -13.07 13.14 -7.15
C ALA A 313 -13.72 12.20 -6.12
N TYR A 314 -14.00 10.99 -6.52
CA TYR A 314 -14.50 9.95 -5.63
C TYR A 314 -13.33 9.16 -5.05
N ARG A 315 -13.31 9.03 -3.72
CA ARG A 315 -12.27 8.31 -2.97
C ARG A 315 -12.66 6.89 -2.62
N THR A 316 -13.95 6.66 -2.48
CA THR A 316 -14.47 5.41 -1.97
C THR A 316 -15.83 5.07 -2.59
N LEU A 317 -16.11 3.78 -2.68
CA LEU A 317 -17.42 3.26 -3.04
C LEU A 317 -17.69 1.96 -2.29
N ALA A 318 -18.96 1.67 -2.08
CA ALA A 318 -19.43 0.39 -1.54
C ALA A 318 -20.74 -0.03 -2.22
N ARG A 319 -20.83 -1.29 -2.64
CA ARG A 319 -22.08 -1.86 -3.14
C ARG A 319 -22.98 -2.26 -1.97
N HIS A 320 -24.26 -1.98 -2.09
CA HIS A 320 -25.27 -2.47 -1.17
C HIS A 320 -25.28 -4.02 -1.16
N PRO A 321 -25.30 -4.69 0.02
CA PRO A 321 -25.12 -6.14 0.10
C PRO A 321 -26.20 -6.97 -0.61
N LYS A 322 -27.40 -6.42 -0.78
CA LYS A 322 -28.57 -7.13 -1.35
C LYS A 322 -29.08 -6.54 -2.66
N SER A 323 -28.43 -5.56 -3.26
CA SER A 323 -28.85 -4.93 -4.51
C SER A 323 -27.66 -4.33 -5.26
N ASP A 324 -27.89 -3.93 -6.52
CA ASP A 324 -26.92 -3.23 -7.33
C ASP A 324 -26.98 -1.68 -7.12
N GLN A 325 -27.28 -1.28 -5.89
CA GLN A 325 -27.12 0.10 -5.46
C GLN A 325 -25.67 0.33 -4.97
N VAL A 326 -25.11 1.49 -5.25
CA VAL A 326 -23.74 1.83 -4.95
C VAL A 326 -23.68 3.17 -4.23
N LEU A 327 -23.12 3.15 -3.02
CA LEU A 327 -22.79 4.34 -2.26
C LEU A 327 -21.41 4.84 -2.69
N VAL A 328 -21.32 6.10 -3.04
CA VAL A 328 -20.06 6.75 -3.41
C VAL A 328 -19.87 8.05 -2.64
N ALA A 329 -18.62 8.39 -2.35
CA ALA A 329 -18.27 9.64 -1.70
C ALA A 329 -16.80 10.01 -1.97
N GLY A 330 -16.44 11.26 -1.71
CA GLY A 330 -15.08 11.73 -1.94
C GLY A 330 -14.86 13.19 -1.55
N ASP A 331 -14.22 13.95 -2.43
CA ASP A 331 -13.65 15.28 -2.16
C ASP A 331 -14.70 16.34 -1.81
N ASP A 332 -15.90 16.23 -2.34
CA ASP A 332 -16.98 17.19 -2.02
C ASP A 332 -17.65 16.94 -0.66
N GLY A 333 -17.31 15.85 0.00
CA GLY A 333 -17.82 15.48 1.32
C GLY A 333 -19.27 14.99 1.32
N VAL A 334 -19.89 14.71 0.16
CA VAL A 334 -21.31 14.34 0.06
C VAL A 334 -21.47 12.87 -0.32
N PRO A 335 -21.97 12.01 0.58
CA PRO A 335 -22.31 10.64 0.22
C PRO A 335 -23.54 10.60 -0.68
N ARG A 336 -23.48 9.82 -1.76
CA ARG A 336 -24.56 9.64 -2.73
C ARG A 336 -24.79 8.16 -3.01
N LEU A 337 -26.05 7.78 -3.07
CA LEU A 337 -26.48 6.42 -3.42
C LEU A 337 -27.01 6.42 -4.85
N TYR A 338 -26.44 5.58 -5.69
CA TYR A 338 -26.79 5.41 -7.08
C TYR A 338 -27.34 4.01 -7.36
N GLN A 339 -28.19 3.90 -8.37
CA GLN A 339 -28.48 2.64 -9.03
C GLN A 339 -27.40 2.33 -10.06
N ALA A 340 -26.83 1.11 -10.05
CA ALA A 340 -25.77 0.75 -10.99
C ALA A 340 -26.25 0.71 -12.44
N PHE A 341 -27.42 0.13 -12.67
CA PHE A 341 -28.00 0.03 -14.00
C PHE A 341 -29.01 1.13 -14.24
N ARG A 342 -28.86 1.78 -15.35
CA ARG A 342 -29.75 2.85 -15.78
C ARG A 342 -31.11 2.26 -16.22
N THR A 343 -32.20 2.88 -15.75
CA THR A 343 -33.56 2.51 -16.13
C THR A 343 -34.06 3.32 -17.32
N LYS A 344 -33.47 4.47 -17.58
CA LYS A 344 -33.81 5.41 -18.67
C LYS A 344 -32.59 5.83 -19.45
N ALA A 345 -32.77 6.17 -20.72
CA ALA A 345 -31.72 6.76 -21.54
C ALA A 345 -31.30 8.11 -20.95
N ARG A 346 -30.04 8.50 -21.10
CA ARG A 346 -29.53 9.82 -20.70
C ARG A 346 -30.24 10.89 -21.51
N SER A 347 -30.83 11.87 -20.83
CA SER A 347 -31.39 13.03 -21.51
C SER A 347 -30.28 14.03 -21.89
N MET A 348 -30.57 14.88 -22.88
CA MET A 348 -29.64 15.97 -23.26
C MET A 348 -29.37 16.95 -22.10
N ASN A 349 -30.21 17.00 -21.09
CA ASN A 349 -30.11 17.91 -19.94
C ASN A 349 -29.17 17.40 -18.84
N GLN A 350 -28.43 16.31 -19.06
CA GLN A 350 -27.48 15.71 -18.10
C GLN A 350 -28.09 15.39 -16.73
N GLU A 351 -29.37 15.05 -16.68
CA GLU A 351 -30.04 14.64 -15.44
C GLU A 351 -29.43 13.36 -14.89
N ASP A 352 -29.23 13.31 -13.57
CA ASP A 352 -28.61 12.20 -12.87
C ASP A 352 -29.62 11.12 -12.52
N HIS A 353 -30.19 10.46 -13.55
CA HIS A 353 -31.27 9.47 -13.41
C HIS A 353 -30.89 8.25 -12.58
N ASN A 354 -29.59 7.97 -12.37
CA ASN A 354 -29.12 6.89 -11.52
C ASN A 354 -29.08 7.28 -10.05
N LEU A 355 -29.12 8.59 -9.73
CA LEU A 355 -29.05 9.08 -8.37
C LEU A 355 -30.34 8.78 -7.61
N LEU A 356 -30.22 8.02 -6.53
CA LEU A 356 -31.36 7.66 -5.68
C LEU A 356 -31.45 8.57 -4.46
N ARG A 357 -30.30 8.85 -3.82
CA ARG A 357 -30.27 9.60 -2.57
C ARG A 357 -29.01 10.44 -2.43
N VAL A 358 -29.16 11.58 -1.77
CA VAL A 358 -28.06 12.45 -1.34
C VAL A 358 -28.16 12.62 0.19
N TYR A 359 -27.08 12.33 0.88
CA TYR A 359 -27.00 12.47 2.33
C TYR A 359 -26.33 13.78 2.74
N GLU A 360 -26.38 14.11 4.01
CA GLU A 360 -25.82 15.37 4.50
C GLU A 360 -24.31 15.47 4.21
N LYS A 361 -23.87 16.65 3.84
CA LYS A 361 -22.47 16.94 3.58
C LYS A 361 -21.64 16.80 4.86
N GLN A 362 -20.50 16.12 4.76
CA GLN A 362 -19.47 16.08 5.80
C GLN A 362 -18.64 17.36 5.81
N ASN A 363 -17.98 17.65 6.92
CA ASN A 363 -17.12 18.83 7.05
C ASN A 363 -15.80 18.71 6.28
N ALA A 364 -15.42 17.50 5.89
CA ALA A 364 -14.17 17.18 5.19
C ALA A 364 -14.41 16.13 4.12
N VAL A 365 -13.34 15.83 3.36
CA VAL A 365 -13.29 14.74 2.36
C VAL A 365 -13.73 13.43 2.99
N VAL A 366 -14.63 12.71 2.32
CA VAL A 366 -15.00 11.33 2.71
C VAL A 366 -13.97 10.36 2.15
N THR A 367 -13.36 9.60 3.00
CA THR A 367 -12.27 8.67 2.69
C THR A 367 -12.67 7.19 2.77
N ALA A 368 -13.73 6.89 3.51
CA ALA A 368 -14.23 5.53 3.68
C ALA A 368 -15.75 5.48 3.78
N VAL A 369 -16.36 4.49 3.12
CA VAL A 369 -17.77 4.13 3.30
C VAL A 369 -17.89 2.61 3.44
N ALA A 370 -18.86 2.14 4.22
CA ALA A 370 -19.17 0.73 4.37
C ALA A 370 -20.65 0.54 4.65
N PHE A 371 -21.31 -0.44 4.01
CA PHE A 371 -22.62 -0.89 4.40
C PHE A 371 -22.54 -1.87 5.55
N ASP A 372 -23.58 -1.88 6.39
CA ASP A 372 -23.83 -2.99 7.30
C ASP A 372 -24.28 -4.23 6.51
N PRO A 373 -24.18 -5.45 7.08
CA PRO A 373 -24.50 -6.68 6.37
C PRO A 373 -25.98 -6.80 5.91
N SER A 374 -26.89 -6.08 6.56
CA SER A 374 -28.31 -6.05 6.16
C SER A 374 -28.57 -5.12 4.98
N GLY A 375 -27.71 -4.11 4.79
CA GLY A 375 -27.89 -2.99 3.86
C GLY A 375 -28.87 -1.92 4.38
N GLU A 376 -29.38 -2.05 5.60
CA GLU A 376 -30.29 -1.06 6.20
C GLU A 376 -29.56 0.20 6.66
N MET A 377 -28.25 0.07 6.91
CA MET A 377 -27.39 1.16 7.37
C MET A 377 -26.06 1.18 6.61
N PHE A 378 -25.41 2.32 6.65
CA PHE A 378 -24.02 2.48 6.22
C PHE A 378 -23.29 3.48 7.11
N ALA A 379 -21.97 3.36 7.12
CA ALA A 379 -21.09 4.29 7.82
C ALA A 379 -20.26 5.11 6.82
N VAL A 380 -19.93 6.33 7.22
CA VAL A 380 -19.09 7.29 6.49
C VAL A 380 -17.97 7.73 7.41
N GLY A 381 -16.72 7.66 6.93
CA GLY A 381 -15.52 8.17 7.60
C GLY A 381 -14.87 9.27 6.79
N SER A 382 -14.37 10.31 7.45
CA SER A 382 -13.82 11.50 6.80
C SER A 382 -12.42 11.90 7.31
N GLU A 383 -11.79 12.84 6.60
CA GLU A 383 -10.42 13.31 6.90
C GLU A 383 -10.31 14.06 8.23
N ASP A 384 -11.40 14.62 8.75
CA ASP A 384 -11.45 15.30 10.06
C ASP A 384 -11.63 14.35 11.26
N GLY A 385 -11.63 13.03 11.01
CA GLY A 385 -11.89 11.99 12.02
C GLY A 385 -13.38 11.77 12.28
N GLY A 386 -14.27 12.44 11.58
CA GLY A 386 -15.70 12.24 11.67
C GLY A 386 -16.11 10.84 11.22
N VAL A 387 -16.90 10.12 12.04
CA VAL A 387 -17.53 8.86 11.64
C VAL A 387 -19.01 8.95 11.98
N LYS A 388 -19.85 8.77 10.96
CA LYS A 388 -21.30 8.83 11.10
C LYS A 388 -21.96 7.60 10.49
N ILE A 389 -23.07 7.16 11.10
CA ILE A 389 -23.90 6.06 10.63
C ILE A 389 -25.24 6.63 10.15
N TYR A 390 -25.70 6.15 8.99
CA TYR A 390 -26.93 6.58 8.34
C TYR A 390 -27.85 5.37 8.12
N LYS A 391 -29.16 5.62 8.07
CA LYS A 391 -30.09 4.67 7.45
C LYS A 391 -30.02 4.80 5.93
N THR A 392 -30.00 3.68 5.22
CA THR A 392 -29.94 3.66 3.76
C THR A 392 -31.21 4.26 3.14
N ASP A 393 -32.37 4.03 3.72
CA ASP A 393 -33.67 4.55 3.25
C ASP A 393 -34.05 5.92 3.85
N ASN A 394 -33.10 6.59 4.52
CA ASN A 394 -33.34 7.87 5.19
C ASN A 394 -33.97 8.90 4.24
N GLY A 395 -35.10 9.52 4.68
CA GLY A 395 -35.86 10.50 3.88
C GLY A 395 -37.05 9.92 3.11
N GLY A 396 -37.34 8.62 3.29
CA GLY A 396 -38.52 7.96 2.72
C GLY A 396 -38.31 7.31 1.34
N PRO A 397 -39.35 6.89 0.64
CA PRO A 397 -39.25 6.18 -0.63
C PRO A 397 -38.71 7.07 -1.75
N VAL A 398 -37.86 6.50 -2.60
CA VAL A 398 -37.42 7.15 -3.85
C VAL A 398 -38.60 7.25 -4.79
N LYS A 399 -38.87 8.45 -5.29
CA LYS A 399 -39.84 8.70 -6.35
C LYS A 399 -39.15 8.63 -7.71
N GLU A 400 -39.89 8.29 -8.72
CA GLU A 400 -39.40 8.26 -10.09
C GLU A 400 -38.81 9.63 -10.48
N ASP A 401 -37.54 9.62 -10.93
CA ASP A 401 -36.79 10.79 -11.37
C ASP A 401 -36.58 11.91 -10.31
N GLN A 402 -36.76 11.61 -9.04
CA GLN A 402 -36.51 12.57 -7.96
C GLN A 402 -35.65 11.93 -6.85
N PRO A 403 -34.37 12.27 -6.78
CA PRO A 403 -33.55 11.79 -5.68
C PRO A 403 -34.03 12.33 -4.34
N VAL A 404 -33.94 11.50 -3.31
CA VAL A 404 -34.25 11.92 -1.94
C VAL A 404 -33.06 12.73 -1.39
N MET A 405 -33.32 13.96 -0.98
CA MET A 405 -32.28 14.88 -0.52
C MET A 405 -32.23 14.97 1.00
N GLY A 406 -31.01 15.18 1.55
CA GLY A 406 -30.83 15.61 2.94
C GLY A 406 -30.96 14.53 3.99
N GLY A 407 -30.59 13.28 3.67
CA GLY A 407 -30.54 12.20 4.67
C GLY A 407 -29.58 12.55 5.83
N THR A 408 -30.09 12.59 7.07
CA THR A 408 -29.30 12.97 8.27
C THR A 408 -28.71 11.72 8.97
N ALA A 409 -27.60 11.93 9.70
CA ALA A 409 -26.97 10.87 10.45
C ALA A 409 -27.87 10.32 11.57
N LEU A 410 -27.92 9.01 11.70
CA LEU A 410 -28.55 8.31 12.82
C LEU A 410 -27.68 8.41 14.07
N LEU A 411 -26.36 8.21 13.90
CA LEU A 411 -25.38 8.22 15.00
C LEU A 411 -24.08 8.90 14.54
N THR A 412 -23.38 9.51 15.49
CA THR A 412 -22.00 9.97 15.35
C THR A 412 -21.11 9.22 16.33
N LEU A 413 -20.07 8.54 15.81
CA LEU A 413 -19.12 7.77 16.63
C LEU A 413 -18.01 8.72 17.11
N LYS A 414 -17.92 8.91 18.41
CA LYS A 414 -16.98 9.85 19.04
C LYS A 414 -15.63 9.17 19.40
N GLY A 415 -14.58 9.99 19.53
CA GLY A 415 -13.25 9.56 20.01
C GLY A 415 -12.24 9.26 18.90
N ASN A 416 -12.59 9.45 17.63
CA ASN A 416 -11.63 9.50 16.55
C ASN A 416 -11.01 10.90 16.48
N VAL A 417 -9.72 10.99 16.18
CA VAL A 417 -8.96 12.25 16.29
C VAL A 417 -8.19 12.63 15.02
N ASP A 418 -8.15 11.75 14.02
CA ASP A 418 -7.38 11.93 12.79
C ASP A 418 -8.08 11.21 11.62
N VAL A 419 -7.57 11.36 10.42
CA VAL A 419 -8.12 10.82 9.17
C VAL A 419 -8.54 9.36 9.31
N ILE A 420 -9.77 9.06 8.91
CA ILE A 420 -10.30 7.70 8.85
C ILE A 420 -10.05 7.13 7.47
N TYR A 421 -9.36 5.99 7.38
CA TYR A 421 -9.09 5.33 6.11
C TYR A 421 -9.90 4.06 5.90
N SER A 422 -10.40 3.44 6.95
CA SER A 422 -11.11 2.18 6.83
C SER A 422 -12.21 2.01 7.87
N LEU A 423 -13.32 1.44 7.39
CA LEU A 423 -14.50 1.09 8.16
C LEU A 423 -14.89 -0.35 7.82
N ALA A 424 -15.18 -1.17 8.83
CA ALA A 424 -15.63 -2.54 8.61
C ALA A 424 -16.74 -2.88 9.62
N PHE A 425 -17.93 -3.21 9.13
CA PHE A 425 -18.97 -3.78 9.97
C PHE A 425 -18.67 -5.25 10.25
N ARG A 426 -18.92 -5.68 11.47
CA ARG A 426 -18.92 -7.09 11.83
C ARG A 426 -20.08 -7.80 11.13
N PRO A 427 -19.95 -9.06 10.68
CA PRO A 427 -21.01 -9.77 9.92
C PRO A 427 -22.34 -9.90 10.65
N ASP A 428 -22.38 -9.81 11.99
CA ASP A 428 -23.61 -9.79 12.78
C ASP A 428 -24.30 -8.40 12.86
N GLY A 429 -23.71 -7.37 12.25
CA GLY A 429 -24.20 -5.99 12.25
C GLY A 429 -24.10 -5.25 13.58
N LYS A 430 -23.62 -5.90 14.65
CA LYS A 430 -23.62 -5.32 16.01
C LYS A 430 -22.48 -4.36 16.28
N GLN A 431 -21.37 -4.52 15.59
CA GLN A 431 -20.17 -3.72 15.83
C GLN A 431 -19.60 -3.21 14.50
N ILE A 432 -18.89 -2.08 14.59
CA ILE A 432 -18.09 -1.52 13.50
C ILE A 432 -16.67 -1.23 13.99
N ALA A 433 -15.68 -1.68 13.24
CA ALA A 433 -14.29 -1.32 13.42
C ALA A 433 -13.93 -0.10 12.58
N VAL A 434 -13.18 0.81 13.18
CA VAL A 434 -12.73 2.08 12.61
C VAL A 434 -11.22 2.15 12.73
N GLY A 435 -10.51 2.47 11.63
CA GLY A 435 -9.07 2.63 11.61
C GLY A 435 -8.64 3.80 10.73
N GLY A 436 -7.51 4.39 11.07
CA GLY A 436 -7.05 5.58 10.37
C GLY A 436 -5.59 5.92 10.66
N LYS A 437 -5.29 7.21 10.49
CA LYS A 437 -3.93 7.75 10.51
C LYS A 437 -3.27 7.68 11.91
N ASP A 438 -4.06 7.74 12.97
CA ASP A 438 -3.54 7.65 14.34
C ASP A 438 -3.07 6.25 14.76
N GLY A 439 -3.29 5.25 13.89
CA GLY A 439 -2.84 3.88 14.11
C GLY A 439 -3.59 3.14 15.23
N GLN A 440 -4.78 3.61 15.62
CA GLN A 440 -5.65 2.94 16.59
C GLN A 440 -6.82 2.25 15.90
N VAL A 441 -7.09 1.02 16.27
CA VAL A 441 -8.35 0.35 15.95
C VAL A 441 -9.36 0.67 17.04
N ARG A 442 -10.53 1.18 16.65
CA ARG A 442 -11.66 1.44 17.56
C ARG A 442 -12.84 0.59 17.14
N ILE A 443 -13.40 -0.14 18.10
CA ILE A 443 -14.60 -0.96 17.90
C ILE A 443 -15.76 -0.26 18.60
N TYR A 444 -16.82 0.02 17.88
CA TYR A 444 -18.02 0.65 18.40
C TYR A 444 -19.20 -0.30 18.32
N ASP A 445 -20.10 -0.19 19.30
CA ASP A 445 -21.43 -0.78 19.25
C ASP A 445 -22.34 0.04 18.33
N VAL A 446 -22.92 -0.59 17.32
CA VAL A 446 -23.72 0.08 16.28
C VAL A 446 -25.05 0.58 16.81
N SER A 447 -25.63 -0.10 17.80
CA SER A 447 -26.95 0.26 18.35
C SER A 447 -26.90 1.53 19.20
N THR A 448 -25.77 1.78 19.87
CA THR A 448 -25.61 2.88 20.84
C THR A 448 -24.60 3.94 20.40
N GLY A 449 -23.75 3.63 19.40
CA GLY A 449 -22.61 4.47 19.01
C GLY A 449 -21.48 4.54 20.05
N LYS A 450 -21.53 3.72 21.11
CA LYS A 450 -20.54 3.74 22.20
C LYS A 450 -19.27 3.00 21.78
N LEU A 451 -18.12 3.56 22.17
CA LEU A 451 -16.82 2.90 22.02
C LEU A 451 -16.77 1.69 22.94
N ALA A 452 -16.69 0.49 22.37
CA ALA A 452 -16.53 -0.76 23.09
C ALA A 452 -15.06 -1.03 23.42
N LYS A 453 -14.15 -0.74 22.48
CA LYS A 453 -12.71 -0.96 22.63
C LYS A 453 -11.87 -0.06 21.74
N SER A 454 -10.68 0.32 22.23
CA SER A 454 -9.63 0.96 21.42
C SER A 454 -8.30 0.28 21.73
N PHE A 455 -7.49 -0.02 20.71
CA PHE A 455 -6.19 -0.67 20.87
C PHE A 455 -5.24 -0.36 19.71
N SER A 456 -3.92 -0.42 20.01
CA SER A 456 -2.89 -0.48 18.96
C SER A 456 -2.88 -1.88 18.35
N PRO A 457 -2.93 -2.02 17.01
CA PRO A 457 -2.94 -3.34 16.36
C PRO A 457 -1.60 -4.07 16.44
N VAL A 458 -0.52 -3.39 16.82
CA VAL A 458 0.84 -3.93 16.84
C VAL A 458 1.42 -3.91 18.25
N PRO A 459 2.30 -4.87 18.60
CA PRO A 459 3.10 -4.78 19.80
C PRO A 459 4.12 -3.65 19.63
N LEU A 460 4.01 -2.60 20.42
CA LEU A 460 4.97 -1.51 20.43
C LEU A 460 6.20 -1.89 21.25
N ARG A 461 7.40 -1.64 20.69
CA ARG A 461 8.64 -1.76 21.43
C ARG A 461 8.61 -0.74 22.57
N GLN A 462 8.61 -1.18 23.83
CA GLN A 462 8.75 -0.27 24.95
C GLN A 462 10.04 0.53 24.75
N ALA A 463 9.96 1.86 24.86
CA ALA A 463 11.12 2.71 24.83
C ALA A 463 12.05 2.21 25.94
N LEU A 464 13.17 1.59 25.59
CA LEU A 464 14.21 1.24 26.53
C LEU A 464 14.52 2.53 27.28
N ASN A 465 14.28 2.54 28.60
CA ASN A 465 14.54 3.66 29.48
C ASN A 465 15.90 4.25 29.10
N ARG A 466 15.92 5.50 28.67
CA ARG A 466 17.15 6.23 28.43
C ARG A 466 17.90 6.17 29.77
N VAL A 467 18.99 5.41 29.83
CA VAL A 467 19.93 5.45 30.94
C VAL A 467 20.28 6.93 31.14
N PRO A 468 20.04 7.52 32.31
CA PRO A 468 20.41 8.91 32.54
C PRO A 468 21.91 9.04 32.27
N LYS A 469 22.30 9.94 31.37
CA LYS A 469 23.70 10.29 31.19
C LYS A 469 24.21 10.77 32.54
N THR A 470 25.01 9.97 33.22
CA THR A 470 25.76 10.38 34.40
C THR A 470 26.63 11.58 34.00
N LYS A 471 26.41 12.72 34.67
CA LYS A 471 27.25 13.89 34.48
C LYS A 471 28.68 13.48 34.77
N PRO A 472 29.69 13.90 33.97
CA PRO A 472 31.09 13.69 34.32
C PRO A 472 31.37 14.42 35.63
N VAL A 473 31.91 13.68 36.59
CA VAL A 473 32.45 14.24 37.82
C VAL A 473 33.69 15.06 37.43
N ALA A 474 33.61 16.39 37.60
CA ALA A 474 34.76 17.27 37.46
C ALA A 474 35.83 16.90 38.51
N ARG A 475 37.03 16.64 38.05
CA ARG A 475 38.25 16.63 38.86
C ARG A 475 39.00 17.91 38.62
#